data_02d5aa7ad6c8ac4d8ff1a64bc7991819
#
_entry.id   02d5aa7ad6c8ac4d8ff1a64bc7991819
#
_cell.length_a   1.000
_cell.length_b   1.000
_cell.length_c   1.000
_cell.angle_alpha   90.00
_cell.angle_beta   90.00
_cell.angle_gamma   90.00
#
_symmetry.space_group_name_H-M   'P 1'
#
loop_
_entity.id
_entity.type
_entity.pdbx_description
1 polymer ?
#
loop_
_entity_poly.entity_id
_entity_poly.type
_entity_poly.pdbx_seq_one_letter_code
_entity_poly.pdbx_strand_id
1 'polypeptide(L)' 'MNTEKIREHMPVVCSNNQQFGTVDKMEGDHIKLTKDASGQHHYIPASWVRTVDDKVHVDRPGEQAMREWKTAVPTR' A
#
# COMPACT_ATOMS: atom_id res chain seq x y z
N MET A 1 10.86 9.56 -3.63
CA MET A 1 9.61 8.96 -3.12
C MET A 1 8.97 9.90 -2.11
N ASN A 2 7.64 9.93 -2.08
CA ASN A 2 6.91 10.85 -1.22
C ASN A 2 6.38 10.16 0.03
N THR A 3 7.21 9.31 0.64
CA THR A 3 6.74 8.51 1.77
C THR A 3 6.43 9.36 2.99
N GLU A 4 7.04 10.54 3.11
CA GLU A 4 6.77 11.39 4.26
C GLU A 4 5.35 11.94 4.24
N LYS A 5 4.66 11.86 3.12
CA LYS A 5 3.26 12.29 3.02
C LYS A 5 2.27 11.18 3.29
N ILE A 6 2.76 9.96 3.46
CA ILE A 6 1.89 8.81 3.70
C ILE A 6 1.51 8.80 5.17
N ARG A 7 0.21 8.74 5.45
CA ARG A 7 -0.32 8.80 6.80
C ARG A 7 -1.22 7.62 7.07
N GLU A 8 -1.39 7.31 8.33
CA GLU A 8 -2.32 6.26 8.75
C GLU A 8 -3.73 6.59 8.27
N HIS A 9 -4.46 5.54 7.90
CA HIS A 9 -5.85 5.61 7.46
C HIS A 9 -6.03 6.22 6.08
N MET A 10 -4.94 6.53 5.39
CA MET A 10 -4.99 7.08 4.05
C MET A 10 -5.39 5.98 3.08
N PRO A 11 -6.33 6.22 2.15
CA PRO A 11 -6.69 5.20 1.16
C PRO A 11 -5.52 4.92 0.22
N VAL A 12 -5.41 3.65 -0.21
CA VAL A 12 -4.42 3.25 -1.20
C VAL A 12 -5.19 2.82 -2.44
N VAL A 13 -4.92 3.51 -3.55
CA VAL A 13 -5.63 3.26 -4.79
C VAL A 13 -4.66 2.78 -5.86
N CYS A 14 -5.16 1.98 -6.76
CA CYS A 14 -4.37 1.43 -7.85
C CYS A 14 -4.31 2.41 -9.02
N SER A 15 -3.65 2.00 -10.10
CA SER A 15 -3.50 2.86 -11.26
C SER A 15 -4.83 3.20 -11.92
N ASN A 16 -5.89 2.45 -11.62
CA ASN A 16 -7.24 2.71 -12.12
C ASN A 16 -8.06 3.56 -11.15
N ASN A 17 -7.45 4.12 -10.12
CA ASN A 17 -8.14 4.91 -9.10
C ASN A 17 -9.12 4.11 -8.26
N GLN A 18 -8.97 2.81 -8.20
CA GLN A 18 -9.81 1.99 -7.33
C GLN A 18 -9.06 1.70 -6.04
N GLN A 19 -9.72 1.91 -4.92
CA GLN A 19 -9.12 1.64 -3.62
C GLN A 19 -9.03 0.15 -3.39
N PHE A 20 -7.82 -0.32 -3.06
CA PHE A 20 -7.65 -1.74 -2.75
C PHE A 20 -7.06 -1.93 -1.35
N GLY A 21 -6.84 -0.86 -0.60
CA GLY A 21 -6.33 -0.96 0.75
C GLY A 21 -6.36 0.37 1.46
N THR A 22 -5.91 0.34 2.70
CA THR A 22 -5.82 1.53 3.54
C THR A 22 -4.53 1.43 4.33
N VAL A 23 -3.82 2.55 4.48
CA VAL A 23 -2.54 2.56 5.20
C VAL A 23 -2.80 2.30 6.68
N ASP A 24 -2.11 1.29 7.24
CA ASP A 24 -2.04 1.10 8.68
C ASP A 24 -0.87 1.91 9.23
N LYS A 25 0.33 1.65 8.71
CA LYS A 25 1.51 2.43 9.07
C LYS A 25 2.65 2.09 8.09
N MET A 26 3.74 2.82 8.22
CA MET A 26 4.96 2.49 7.50
C MET A 26 5.77 1.47 8.31
N GLU A 27 6.34 0.50 7.60
CA GLU A 27 7.25 -0.49 8.18
C GLU A 27 8.52 -0.46 7.35
N GLY A 28 9.50 0.32 7.78
CA GLY A 28 10.71 0.49 6.99
C GLY A 28 10.38 1.10 5.65
N ASP A 29 10.72 0.41 4.58
CA ASP A 29 10.44 0.87 3.21
C ASP A 29 9.19 0.20 2.63
N HIS A 30 8.33 -0.34 3.48
CA HIS A 30 7.07 -0.94 3.07
C HIS A 30 5.90 -0.24 3.74
N ILE A 31 4.77 -0.24 3.06
CA ILE A 31 3.52 0.29 3.60
C ILE A 31 2.72 -0.89 4.09
N LYS A 32 2.43 -0.91 5.38
CA LYS A 32 1.56 -1.93 5.96
C LYS A 32 0.12 -1.49 5.77
N LEU A 33 -0.68 -2.36 5.17
CA LEU A 33 -2.09 -2.08 4.96
C LEU A 33 -2.91 -2.64 6.11
N THR A 34 -4.09 -2.08 6.31
CA THR A 34 -5.01 -2.58 7.33
C THR A 34 -5.44 -4.00 6.97
N LYS A 35 -6.00 -4.70 7.95
CA LYS A 35 -6.44 -6.07 7.74
C LYS A 35 -7.52 -6.12 6.67
N ASP A 36 -7.45 -7.15 5.84
CA ASP A 36 -8.49 -7.41 4.85
C ASP A 36 -9.65 -8.19 5.52
N ALA A 37 -10.57 -8.68 4.70
CA ALA A 37 -11.73 -9.38 5.21
C ALA A 37 -11.37 -10.66 5.94
N SER A 38 -10.21 -11.25 5.62
CA SER A 38 -9.76 -12.49 6.29
C SER A 38 -8.94 -12.20 7.54
N GLY A 39 -8.72 -10.94 7.89
CA GLY A 39 -7.91 -10.55 9.03
C GLY A 39 -6.43 -10.52 8.76
N GLN A 40 -6.03 -10.51 7.52
CA GLN A 40 -4.64 -10.54 7.12
C GLN A 40 -4.15 -9.16 6.71
N HIS A 41 -3.03 -8.72 7.28
CA HIS A 41 -2.35 -7.53 6.81
C HIS A 41 -1.56 -7.83 5.55
N HIS A 42 -1.43 -6.83 4.70
CA HIS A 42 -0.61 -6.94 3.50
C HIS A 42 0.38 -5.78 3.47
N TYR A 43 1.48 -5.97 2.77
CA TYR A 43 2.55 -5.00 2.70
C TYR A 43 2.90 -4.74 1.24
N ILE A 44 3.08 -3.48 0.89
CA ILE A 44 3.52 -3.11 -0.46
C ILE A 44 4.79 -2.28 -0.34
N PRO A 45 5.73 -2.44 -1.29
CA PRO A 45 6.94 -1.63 -1.27
C PRO A 45 6.61 -0.15 -1.49
N ALA A 46 7.29 0.72 -0.79
CA ALA A 46 7.12 2.16 -1.02
C ALA A 46 7.52 2.54 -2.45
N SER A 47 8.37 1.75 -3.08
CA SER A 47 8.78 2.01 -4.46
C SER A 47 7.63 1.91 -5.46
N TRP A 48 6.51 1.29 -5.08
CA TRP A 48 5.32 1.24 -5.95
C TRP A 48 4.59 2.58 -5.99
N VAL A 49 4.85 3.48 -5.04
CA VAL A 49 4.10 4.71 -4.91
C VAL A 49 4.48 5.66 -6.04
N ARG A 50 3.50 6.06 -6.81
CA ARG A 50 3.65 6.98 -7.92
C ARG A 50 3.48 8.42 -7.46
N THR A 51 2.47 8.65 -6.63
CA THR A 51 2.20 9.97 -6.10
C THR A 51 1.37 9.82 -4.82
N VAL A 52 1.40 10.85 -3.99
CA VAL A 52 0.61 10.91 -2.76
C VAL A 52 -0.08 12.27 -2.73
N ASP A 53 -1.39 12.25 -2.64
CA ASP A 53 -2.17 13.46 -2.39
C ASP A 53 -3.02 13.17 -1.15
N ASP A 54 -4.35 13.16 -1.26
CA ASP A 54 -5.15 12.65 -0.16
C ASP A 54 -5.26 11.12 -0.18
N LYS A 55 -4.62 10.49 -1.15
CA LYS A 55 -4.58 9.04 -1.31
C LYS A 55 -3.17 8.64 -1.74
N VAL A 56 -2.83 7.38 -1.48
CA VAL A 56 -1.58 6.81 -1.99
C VAL A 56 -1.89 6.16 -3.33
N HIS A 57 -1.23 6.61 -4.38
CA HIS A 57 -1.44 6.09 -5.74
C HIS A 57 -0.28 5.18 -6.10
N VAL A 58 -0.58 3.91 -6.39
CA VAL A 58 0.45 2.98 -6.81
C VAL A 58 0.48 2.90 -8.34
N ASP A 59 1.56 2.32 -8.86
CA ASP A 59 1.88 2.38 -10.28
C ASP A 59 1.35 1.19 -11.08
N ARG A 60 0.46 0.39 -10.49
CA ARG A 60 -0.04 -0.82 -11.15
C ARG A 60 -1.50 -1.06 -10.83
N PRO A 61 -2.19 -1.87 -11.66
CA PRO A 61 -3.59 -2.19 -11.41
C PRO A 61 -3.76 -2.95 -10.09
N GLY A 62 -4.93 -2.78 -9.48
CA GLY A 62 -5.19 -3.39 -8.19
C GLY A 62 -5.05 -4.90 -8.20
N GLU A 63 -5.53 -5.58 -9.26
CA GLU A 63 -5.42 -7.03 -9.28
C GLU A 63 -3.96 -7.49 -9.36
N GLN A 64 -3.11 -6.71 -10.04
CA GLN A 64 -1.68 -7.03 -10.05
C GLN A 64 -1.07 -6.75 -8.68
N ALA A 65 -1.43 -5.62 -8.06
CA ALA A 65 -0.94 -5.29 -6.73
C ALA A 65 -1.31 -6.37 -5.73
N MET A 66 -2.54 -6.87 -5.82
CA MET A 66 -3.02 -7.88 -4.89
C MET A 66 -2.40 -9.26 -5.13
N ARG A 67 -1.79 -9.46 -6.29
CA ARG A 67 -1.02 -10.68 -6.54
C ARG A 67 0.42 -10.56 -6.07
N GLU A 68 0.93 -9.33 -6.01
CA GLU A 68 2.35 -9.12 -5.72
C GLU A 68 2.61 -8.65 -4.30
N TRP A 69 1.60 -8.23 -3.58
CA TRP A 69 1.82 -7.74 -2.23
C TRP A 69 2.27 -8.88 -1.30
N LYS A 70 2.88 -8.51 -0.18
CA LYS A 70 3.42 -9.48 0.77
C LYS A 70 2.49 -9.60 1.96
N THR A 71 2.50 -10.75 2.61
CA THR A 71 1.71 -10.95 3.82
C THR A 71 2.53 -10.76 5.08
N ALA A 72 3.84 -10.52 4.93
CA ALA A 72 4.73 -10.24 6.05
C ALA A 72 5.81 -9.29 5.57
N VAL A 73 6.36 -8.50 6.49
CA VAL A 73 7.47 -7.61 6.14
C VAL A 73 8.64 -8.48 5.69
N PRO A 74 9.20 -8.22 4.50
CA PRO A 74 10.36 -8.99 4.06
C PRO A 74 11.53 -8.75 5.01
N THR A 75 12.26 -9.82 5.33
CA THR A 75 13.48 -9.72 6.12
C THR A 75 14.66 -9.90 5.21
N ARG A 76 15.81 -9.42 5.67
CA ARG A 76 17.00 -9.43 4.86
C ARG A 76 18.12 -10.13 5.45
#